data_31bf6398f1e03f34e1c14fafbcb73367
#
_entry.id   31bf6398f1e03f34e1c14fafbcb73367
#
_cell.length_a   1.000
_cell.length_b   1.000
_cell.length_c   1.000
_cell.angle_alpha   90.00
_cell.angle_beta   90.00
_cell.angle_gamma   90.00
#
_symmetry.space_group_name_H-M   'P 1'
#
loop_
_entity.id
_entity.type
_entity.pdbx_description
1 polymer ?
#
loop_
_entity_poly.entity_id
_entity_poly.type
_entity_poly.pdbx_seq_one_letter_code
_entity_poly.pdbx_strand_id
1 'polypeptide(L)'
;MKSTELSKITRKLILPDRFKKKGRLAYYTLAHKTGAMVLVGFYLDNSIDPNSFFVNYFAQCLYAPFSTYNFSLGGRLGSYWDINRMSELQGKLNEFDVFDKLNTFEDILLFLKKHPYYGSSSGRDEYYALTYYILEDYRKSMSFLDKIISLRKREDYNLFLDKIENARLLKDFIERGDYDKVLAKSYGGKNKR
;
A
#
# COMPACT_ATOMS: atom_id res chain seq x y z
N MET A 1 1.95 -22.27 -10.47
CA MET A 1 3.42 -22.08 -10.42
C MET A 1 3.89 -22.08 -8.97
N LYS A 2 5.09 -22.63 -8.65
CA LYS A 2 5.59 -22.64 -7.27
C LYS A 2 6.16 -21.27 -6.88
N SER A 3 6.12 -20.91 -5.58
CA SER A 3 6.68 -19.64 -5.09
C SER A 3 8.16 -19.45 -5.43
N THR A 4 8.92 -20.54 -5.46
CA THR A 4 10.34 -20.52 -5.86
C THR A 4 10.56 -20.17 -7.34
N GLU A 5 9.64 -20.58 -8.21
CA GLU A 5 9.66 -20.26 -9.65
C GLU A 5 9.34 -18.80 -9.87
N LEU A 6 8.30 -18.26 -9.21
CA LEU A 6 7.98 -16.83 -9.24
C LEU A 6 9.15 -15.98 -8.74
N SER A 7 9.85 -16.42 -7.70
CA SER A 7 11.04 -15.73 -7.20
C SER A 7 12.18 -15.72 -8.23
N LYS A 8 12.35 -16.79 -9.01
CA LYS A 8 13.33 -16.82 -10.12
C LYS A 8 12.91 -15.86 -11.23
N ILE A 9 11.61 -15.80 -11.56
CA ILE A 9 11.08 -14.85 -12.56
C ILE A 9 11.32 -13.42 -12.09
N THR A 10 10.97 -13.08 -10.85
CA THR A 10 11.20 -11.73 -10.28
C THR A 10 12.66 -11.28 -10.44
N ARG A 11 13.63 -12.18 -10.21
CA ARG A 11 15.06 -11.86 -10.35
C ARG A 11 15.45 -11.55 -11.81
N LYS A 12 14.77 -12.13 -12.80
CA LYS A 12 15.05 -11.94 -14.23
C LYS A 12 14.42 -10.67 -14.81
N LEU A 13 13.42 -10.06 -14.13
CA LEU A 13 12.82 -8.82 -14.61
C LEU A 13 13.88 -7.72 -14.72
N ILE A 14 13.90 -6.99 -15.82
CA ILE A 14 14.76 -5.81 -16.01
C ILE A 14 13.94 -4.61 -15.51
N LEU A 15 14.40 -4.00 -14.45
CA LEU A 15 13.77 -2.86 -13.80
C LEU A 15 14.81 -1.80 -13.48
N PRO A 16 14.45 -0.51 -13.34
CA PRO A 16 15.36 0.54 -12.91
C PRO A 16 16.13 0.19 -11.62
N ASP A 17 17.36 0.68 -11.47
CA ASP A 17 18.28 0.34 -10.36
C ASP A 17 17.74 0.62 -8.97
N ARG A 18 16.77 1.54 -8.86
CA ARG A 18 16.07 1.81 -7.58
C ARG A 18 15.31 0.59 -7.02
N PHE A 19 14.98 -0.42 -7.87
CA PHE A 19 14.22 -1.58 -7.43
C PHE A 19 15.11 -2.65 -6.79
N LYS A 20 14.77 -3.02 -5.56
CA LYS A 20 15.28 -4.21 -4.87
C LYS A 20 14.39 -5.40 -5.19
N LYS A 21 14.98 -6.60 -5.35
CA LYS A 21 14.26 -7.84 -5.64
C LYS A 21 14.41 -8.81 -4.47
N LYS A 22 13.28 -9.21 -3.86
CA LYS A 22 13.26 -10.15 -2.74
C LYS A 22 12.08 -11.12 -2.86
N GLY A 23 12.37 -12.39 -3.08
CA GLY A 23 11.31 -13.37 -3.30
C GLY A 23 10.47 -13.00 -4.53
N ARG A 24 9.16 -12.89 -4.35
CA ARG A 24 8.19 -12.51 -5.39
C ARG A 24 8.01 -11.00 -5.55
N LEU A 25 8.76 -10.19 -4.80
CA LEU A 25 8.67 -8.74 -4.79
C LEU A 25 9.82 -8.09 -5.55
N ALA A 26 9.49 -7.08 -6.35
CA ALA A 26 10.43 -6.09 -6.86
C ALA A 26 9.94 -4.72 -6.42
N TYR A 27 10.69 -4.00 -5.58
CA TYR A 27 10.19 -2.82 -4.89
C TYR A 27 11.29 -1.78 -4.62
N TYR A 28 10.85 -0.56 -4.40
CA TYR A 28 11.64 0.51 -3.77
C TYR A 28 10.84 1.15 -2.64
N THR A 29 11.49 2.00 -1.85
CA THR A 29 10.87 2.65 -0.69
C THR A 29 10.93 4.16 -0.87
N LEU A 30 9.78 4.83 -0.76
CA LEU A 30 9.70 6.27 -0.55
C LEU A 30 9.74 6.54 0.95
N ALA A 31 10.59 7.46 1.38
CA ALA A 31 10.71 7.87 2.78
C ALA A 31 10.38 9.36 2.92
N HIS A 32 9.66 9.70 3.97
CA HIS A 32 9.41 11.08 4.38
C HIS A 32 10.35 11.51 5.51
N LYS A 33 10.57 12.83 5.70
CA LYS A 33 11.38 13.40 6.79
C LYS A 33 10.96 12.95 8.19
N THR A 34 9.69 12.60 8.38
CA THR A 34 9.13 12.07 9.64
C THR A 34 9.47 10.59 9.89
N GLY A 35 10.18 9.92 8.99
CA GLY A 35 10.42 8.49 9.05
C GLY A 35 9.29 7.61 8.48
N ALA A 36 8.17 8.21 8.06
CA ALA A 36 7.11 7.48 7.37
C ALA A 36 7.61 6.90 6.04
N MET A 37 7.18 5.70 5.70
CA MET A 37 7.64 5.00 4.51
C MET A 37 6.48 4.40 3.71
N VAL A 38 6.65 4.38 2.38
CA VAL A 38 5.77 3.67 1.44
C VAL A 38 6.61 2.69 0.63
N LEU A 39 6.16 1.44 0.59
CA LEU A 39 6.73 0.42 -0.27
C LEU A 39 6.00 0.46 -1.60
N VAL A 40 6.72 0.65 -2.70
CA VAL A 40 6.16 0.76 -4.06
C VAL A 40 6.80 -0.31 -4.92
N GLY A 41 6.00 -1.02 -5.72
CA GLY A 41 6.61 -2.04 -6.57
C GLY A 41 5.65 -3.00 -7.25
N PHE A 42 6.21 -4.12 -7.64
CA PHE A 42 5.51 -5.24 -8.27
C PHE A 42 5.55 -6.48 -7.37
N TYR A 43 4.45 -7.21 -7.38
CA TYR A 43 4.30 -8.49 -6.70
C TYR A 43 3.81 -9.54 -7.69
N LEU A 44 4.55 -10.64 -7.80
CA LEU A 44 4.16 -11.78 -8.62
C LEU A 44 3.31 -12.74 -7.80
N ASP A 45 2.11 -13.03 -8.29
CA ASP A 45 1.17 -13.90 -7.61
C ASP A 45 0.78 -15.09 -8.48
N ASN A 46 0.38 -16.18 -7.82
CA ASN A 46 -0.04 -17.39 -8.50
C ASN A 46 -1.36 -17.17 -9.26
N SER A 47 -1.45 -17.79 -10.44
CA SER A 47 -2.72 -18.03 -11.12
C SER A 47 -3.30 -19.38 -10.68
N ILE A 48 -4.60 -19.61 -10.96
CA ILE A 48 -5.22 -20.93 -10.87
C ILE A 48 -4.54 -21.91 -11.85
N ASP A 49 -4.20 -21.43 -13.05
CA ASP A 49 -3.38 -22.20 -13.99
C ASP A 49 -1.94 -22.29 -13.46
N PRO A 50 -1.40 -23.52 -13.27
CA PRO A 50 -0.07 -23.74 -12.73
C PRO A 50 1.06 -23.22 -13.61
N ASN A 51 0.81 -22.96 -14.90
CA ASN A 51 1.81 -22.45 -15.85
C ASN A 51 1.79 -20.93 -15.97
N SER A 52 0.85 -20.25 -15.33
CA SER A 52 0.67 -18.82 -15.43
C SER A 52 0.77 -18.12 -14.06
N PHE A 53 0.94 -16.79 -14.10
CA PHE A 53 1.05 -15.94 -12.93
C PHE A 53 0.48 -14.54 -13.21
N PHE A 54 0.22 -13.80 -12.15
CA PHE A 54 -0.15 -12.39 -12.22
C PHE A 54 1.00 -11.50 -11.80
N VAL A 55 1.08 -10.32 -12.41
CA VAL A 55 1.95 -9.23 -11.96
C VAL A 55 1.06 -8.12 -11.44
N ASN A 56 1.11 -7.87 -10.15
CA ASN A 56 0.38 -6.79 -9.51
C ASN A 56 1.36 -5.65 -9.22
N TYR A 57 0.97 -4.41 -9.53
CA TYR A 57 1.68 -3.22 -9.06
C TYR A 57 0.98 -2.68 -7.82
N PHE A 58 1.74 -2.11 -6.90
CA PHE A 58 1.19 -1.67 -5.61
C PHE A 58 1.93 -0.50 -4.99
N ALA A 59 1.23 0.22 -4.11
CA ALA A 59 1.81 1.11 -3.11
C ALA A 59 1.31 0.67 -1.73
N GLN A 60 2.20 0.31 -0.83
CA GLN A 60 1.88 -0.12 0.53
C GLN A 60 2.39 0.92 1.53
N CYS A 61 1.48 1.65 2.13
CA CYS A 61 1.79 2.62 3.19
C CYS A 61 2.21 1.87 4.46
N LEU A 62 3.49 1.93 4.83
CA LEU A 62 4.03 1.21 6.01
C LEU A 62 3.68 1.89 7.33
N TYR A 63 3.21 3.13 7.29
CA TYR A 63 2.75 3.90 8.44
C TYR A 63 1.28 3.61 8.83
N ALA A 64 0.54 2.89 8.00
CA ALA A 64 -0.79 2.44 8.36
C ALA A 64 -0.71 1.19 9.26
N PRO A 65 -1.61 1.03 10.26
CA PRO A 65 -1.54 -0.03 11.26
C PRO A 65 -2.02 -1.39 10.71
N PHE A 66 -1.38 -1.89 9.66
CA PHE A 66 -1.66 -3.24 9.15
C PHE A 66 -0.79 -4.28 9.83
N SER A 67 -1.40 -5.40 10.18
CA SER A 67 -0.69 -6.56 10.71
C SER A 67 0.18 -7.26 9.65
N THR A 68 -0.20 -7.16 8.36
CA THR A 68 0.48 -7.81 7.23
C THR A 68 0.54 -6.90 6.01
N TYR A 69 1.48 -7.17 5.09
CA TYR A 69 1.46 -6.55 3.77
C TYR A 69 0.30 -7.13 2.97
N ASN A 70 -0.65 -6.29 2.56
CA ASN A 70 -1.84 -6.71 1.84
C ASN A 70 -1.86 -6.30 0.37
N PHE A 71 -0.95 -5.39 -0.04
CA PHE A 71 -0.84 -4.87 -1.41
C PHE A 71 -2.20 -4.46 -2.02
N SER A 72 -3.10 -3.95 -1.19
CA SER A 72 -4.48 -3.67 -1.57
C SER A 72 -4.62 -2.44 -2.46
N LEU A 73 -3.64 -1.52 -2.43
CA LEU A 73 -3.63 -0.32 -3.25
C LEU A 73 -2.76 -0.54 -4.48
N GLY A 74 -3.36 -0.52 -5.64
CA GLY A 74 -2.69 -0.76 -6.91
C GLY A 74 -3.58 -1.48 -7.90
N GLY A 75 -2.99 -2.30 -8.75
CA GLY A 75 -3.73 -3.03 -9.76
C GLY A 75 -2.92 -4.15 -10.39
N ARG A 76 -3.46 -4.68 -11.46
CA ARG A 76 -2.85 -5.77 -12.20
C ARG A 76 -2.23 -5.25 -13.48
N LEU A 77 -1.00 -5.68 -13.79
CA LEU A 77 -0.33 -5.38 -15.05
C LEU A 77 -0.70 -6.46 -16.08
N GLY A 78 -1.67 -6.14 -16.92
CA GLY A 78 -2.23 -7.10 -17.89
C GLY A 78 -3.18 -8.11 -17.24
N SER A 79 -3.49 -9.21 -17.96
CA SER A 79 -4.39 -10.27 -17.48
C SER A 79 -3.63 -11.33 -16.70
N TYR A 80 -2.90 -12.19 -17.41
CA TYR A 80 -2.00 -13.21 -16.86
C TYR A 80 -0.78 -13.36 -17.77
N TRP A 81 0.30 -13.89 -17.21
CA TRP A 81 1.58 -14.07 -17.85
C TRP A 81 2.03 -15.52 -17.70
N ASP A 82 2.81 -16.00 -18.66
CA ASP A 82 3.51 -17.27 -18.60
C ASP A 82 4.97 -17.09 -19.03
N ILE A 83 5.78 -18.15 -18.92
CA ILE A 83 7.21 -18.12 -19.23
C ILE A 83 7.48 -17.79 -20.72
N ASN A 84 6.57 -18.17 -21.62
CA ASN A 84 6.75 -17.93 -23.06
C ASN A 84 6.49 -16.46 -23.43
N ARG A 85 5.77 -15.73 -22.58
CA ARG A 85 5.44 -14.30 -22.78
C ARG A 85 6.33 -13.33 -22.01
N MET A 86 7.50 -13.77 -21.54
CA MET A 86 8.40 -12.93 -20.74
C MET A 86 8.89 -11.67 -21.49
N SER A 87 9.11 -11.74 -22.81
CA SER A 87 9.49 -10.57 -23.62
C SER A 87 8.36 -9.55 -23.69
N GLU A 88 7.12 -10.00 -23.84
CA GLU A 88 5.94 -9.12 -23.82
C GLU A 88 5.74 -8.49 -22.45
N LEU A 89 5.87 -9.27 -21.38
CA LEU A 89 5.85 -8.74 -20.01
C LEU A 89 6.90 -7.65 -19.81
N GLN A 90 8.13 -7.89 -20.28
CA GLN A 90 9.20 -6.90 -20.16
C GLN A 90 8.88 -5.63 -20.94
N GLY A 91 8.28 -5.72 -22.13
CA GLY A 91 7.78 -4.57 -22.88
C GLY A 91 6.75 -3.77 -22.05
N LYS A 92 5.79 -4.46 -21.45
CA LYS A 92 4.78 -3.82 -20.59
C LYS A 92 5.37 -3.17 -19.33
N LEU A 93 6.40 -3.76 -18.72
CA LEU A 93 7.11 -3.15 -17.61
C LEU A 93 7.88 -1.90 -18.02
N ASN A 94 8.46 -1.88 -19.20
CA ASN A 94 9.19 -0.72 -19.73
C ASN A 94 8.23 0.45 -20.08
N GLU A 95 7.00 0.14 -20.52
CA GLU A 95 5.94 1.12 -20.79
C GLU A 95 5.24 1.62 -19.52
N PHE A 96 5.47 0.98 -18.37
CA PHE A 96 4.76 1.27 -17.12
C PHE A 96 5.35 2.50 -16.43
N ASP A 97 4.76 3.67 -16.69
CA ASP A 97 5.20 4.98 -16.18
C ASP A 97 4.59 5.41 -14.83
N VAL A 98 3.70 4.61 -14.26
CA VAL A 98 2.95 4.97 -13.05
C VAL A 98 3.88 5.29 -11.88
N PHE A 99 4.99 4.56 -11.75
CA PHE A 99 5.93 4.75 -10.66
C PHE A 99 6.90 5.92 -10.89
N ASP A 100 7.05 6.41 -12.12
CA ASP A 100 7.90 7.57 -12.41
C ASP A 100 7.29 8.86 -11.83
N LYS A 101 5.99 8.85 -11.62
CA LYS A 101 5.19 9.92 -11.01
C LYS A 101 5.01 9.75 -9.50
N LEU A 102 5.64 8.76 -8.89
CA LEU A 102 5.54 8.44 -7.46
C LEU A 102 6.84 8.76 -6.75
N ASN A 103 7.04 10.05 -6.42
CA ASN A 103 8.28 10.55 -5.83
C ASN A 103 8.07 11.20 -4.47
N THR A 104 6.86 11.65 -4.17
CA THR A 104 6.49 12.38 -2.95
C THR A 104 5.27 11.75 -2.26
N PHE A 105 4.97 12.21 -1.06
CA PHE A 105 3.76 11.77 -0.34
C PHE A 105 2.48 12.39 -0.91
N GLU A 106 2.56 13.54 -1.56
CA GLU A 106 1.47 14.12 -2.35
C GLU A 106 1.11 13.23 -3.54
N ASP A 107 2.11 12.62 -4.18
CA ASP A 107 1.87 11.67 -5.27
C ASP A 107 1.16 10.41 -4.76
N ILE A 108 1.39 9.99 -3.51
CA ILE A 108 0.63 8.90 -2.88
C ILE A 108 -0.86 9.24 -2.77
N LEU A 109 -1.22 10.50 -2.46
CA LEU A 109 -2.63 10.91 -2.45
C LEU A 109 -3.26 10.84 -3.85
N LEU A 110 -2.50 11.21 -4.89
CA LEU A 110 -2.96 11.08 -6.27
C LEU A 110 -3.08 9.61 -6.67
N PHE A 111 -2.16 8.79 -6.25
CA PHE A 111 -2.20 7.34 -6.49
C PHE A 111 -3.41 6.71 -5.80
N LEU A 112 -3.66 7.03 -4.53
CA LEU A 112 -4.86 6.62 -3.78
C LEU A 112 -6.16 7.00 -4.50
N LYS A 113 -6.19 8.14 -5.15
CA LYS A 113 -7.36 8.63 -5.88
C LYS A 113 -7.59 7.90 -7.20
N LYS A 114 -6.50 7.59 -7.93
CA LYS A 114 -6.56 7.11 -9.32
C LYS A 114 -6.57 5.59 -9.45
N HIS A 115 -6.00 4.88 -8.49
CA HIS A 115 -5.81 3.43 -8.59
C HIS A 115 -6.80 2.65 -7.73
N PRO A 116 -7.13 1.41 -8.13
CA PRO A 116 -8.01 0.54 -7.35
C PRO A 116 -7.46 0.29 -5.94
N TYR A 117 -8.38 0.13 -5.01
CA TYR A 117 -8.10 -0.32 -3.65
C TYR A 117 -8.97 -1.55 -3.35
N TYR A 118 -8.35 -2.70 -3.18
CA TYR A 118 -9.02 -3.99 -3.00
C TYR A 118 -9.32 -4.34 -1.54
N GLY A 119 -9.00 -3.44 -0.61
CA GLY A 119 -9.37 -3.55 0.80
C GLY A 119 -10.71 -2.91 1.12
N SER A 120 -11.03 -2.78 2.41
CA SER A 120 -12.23 -2.08 2.87
C SER A 120 -12.15 -0.57 2.60
N SER A 121 -13.30 0.08 2.39
CA SER A 121 -13.36 1.54 2.26
C SER A 121 -12.71 2.27 3.43
N SER A 122 -12.91 1.77 4.65
CA SER A 122 -12.26 2.28 5.86
C SER A 122 -10.73 2.18 5.82
N GLY A 123 -10.17 1.14 5.22
CA GLY A 123 -8.72 1.02 5.04
C GLY A 123 -8.16 2.06 4.06
N ARG A 124 -8.92 2.41 3.02
CA ARG A 124 -8.55 3.48 2.10
C ARG A 124 -8.61 4.85 2.77
N ASP A 125 -9.68 5.10 3.55
CA ASP A 125 -9.82 6.34 4.31
C ASP A 125 -8.71 6.48 5.36
N GLU A 126 -8.25 5.38 5.97
CA GLU A 126 -7.11 5.35 6.87
C GLU A 126 -5.80 5.74 6.17
N TYR A 127 -5.56 5.27 4.95
CA TYR A 127 -4.42 5.73 4.14
C TYR A 127 -4.49 7.24 3.85
N TYR A 128 -5.66 7.77 3.50
CA TYR A 128 -5.84 9.21 3.32
C TYR A 128 -5.58 9.97 4.62
N ALA A 129 -6.19 9.56 5.74
CA ALA A 129 -6.04 10.22 7.02
C ALA A 129 -4.57 10.35 7.44
N LEU A 130 -3.83 9.22 7.41
CA LEU A 130 -2.44 9.19 7.83
C LEU A 130 -1.50 9.89 6.84
N THR A 131 -1.77 9.83 5.53
CA THR A 131 -0.97 10.55 4.54
C THR A 131 -1.15 12.06 4.69
N TYR A 132 -2.39 12.56 4.86
CA TYR A 132 -2.64 13.97 5.15
C TYR A 132 -2.02 14.40 6.47
N TYR A 133 -2.01 13.55 7.49
CA TYR A 133 -1.33 13.83 8.74
C TYR A 133 0.19 14.03 8.54
N ILE A 134 0.86 13.15 7.79
CA ILE A 134 2.29 13.23 7.45
C ILE A 134 2.60 14.50 6.69
N LEU A 135 1.69 14.97 5.83
CA LEU A 135 1.76 16.22 5.07
C LEU A 135 1.33 17.45 5.89
N GLU A 136 1.08 17.30 7.18
CA GLU A 136 0.70 18.37 8.11
C GLU A 136 -0.67 19.02 7.76
N ASP A 137 -1.48 18.40 6.87
CA ASP A 137 -2.86 18.83 6.60
C ASP A 137 -3.82 18.14 7.61
N TYR A 138 -3.72 18.56 8.86
CA TYR A 138 -4.49 17.97 9.96
C TYR A 138 -6.00 18.07 9.76
N ARG A 139 -6.47 19.15 9.12
CA ARG A 139 -7.90 19.32 8.83
C ARG A 139 -8.44 18.20 7.94
N LYS A 140 -7.75 17.88 6.85
CA LYS A 140 -8.15 16.78 5.97
C LYS A 140 -7.95 15.43 6.65
N SER A 141 -6.85 15.26 7.38
CA SER A 141 -6.62 14.05 8.18
C SER A 141 -7.83 13.76 9.08
N MET A 142 -8.26 14.72 9.88
CA MET A 142 -9.41 14.59 10.79
C MET A 142 -10.71 14.30 10.04
N SER A 143 -10.95 14.92 8.88
CA SER A 143 -12.14 14.65 8.05
C SER A 143 -12.23 13.18 7.62
N PHE A 144 -11.10 12.53 7.30
CA PHE A 144 -11.07 11.10 6.97
C PHE A 144 -11.22 10.22 8.21
N LEU A 145 -10.67 10.59 9.36
CA LEU A 145 -10.91 9.90 10.63
C LEU A 145 -12.39 9.94 11.01
N ASP A 146 -13.05 11.09 10.84
CA ASP A 146 -14.50 11.22 11.09
C ASP A 146 -15.33 10.31 10.18
N LYS A 147 -14.94 10.11 8.92
CA LYS A 147 -15.59 9.13 8.04
C LYS A 147 -15.48 7.70 8.59
N ILE A 148 -14.30 7.30 9.09
CA ILE A 148 -14.11 5.98 9.69
C ILE A 148 -14.96 5.86 10.94
N ILE A 149 -14.98 6.87 11.81
CA ILE A 149 -15.76 6.88 13.05
C ILE A 149 -17.27 6.81 12.75
N SER A 150 -17.72 7.41 11.65
CA SER A 150 -19.15 7.41 11.25
C SER A 150 -19.65 6.05 10.77
N LEU A 151 -18.78 5.09 10.46
CA LEU A 151 -19.17 3.73 10.07
C LEU A 151 -19.95 2.98 11.16
N ARG A 152 -19.94 3.46 12.40
CA ARG A 152 -20.68 2.91 13.53
C ARG A 152 -22.18 2.70 13.28
N LYS A 153 -22.77 3.37 12.29
CA LYS A 153 -24.20 3.29 11.99
C LYS A 153 -24.59 2.16 11.03
N ARG A 154 -23.63 1.31 10.59
CA ARG A 154 -23.89 0.21 9.64
C ARG A 154 -23.95 -1.13 10.36
N GLU A 155 -24.73 -2.08 9.80
CA GLU A 155 -25.00 -3.42 10.38
C GLU A 155 -23.74 -4.27 10.62
N ASP A 156 -22.65 -4.04 9.88
CA ASP A 156 -21.38 -4.77 10.03
C ASP A 156 -20.41 -4.14 11.06
N TYR A 157 -20.95 -3.44 12.04
CA TYR A 157 -20.18 -2.67 13.02
C TYR A 157 -19.05 -3.46 13.70
N ASN A 158 -19.30 -4.72 14.06
CA ASN A 158 -18.33 -5.55 14.81
C ASN A 158 -17.02 -5.80 14.02
N LEU A 159 -17.07 -5.86 12.70
CA LEU A 159 -15.89 -6.06 11.86
C LEU A 159 -14.95 -4.84 11.81
N PHE A 160 -15.43 -3.67 12.25
CA PHE A 160 -14.72 -2.39 12.17
C PHE A 160 -14.43 -1.74 13.52
N LEU A 161 -14.78 -2.39 14.63
CA LEU A 161 -14.60 -1.84 15.97
C LEU A 161 -13.19 -1.33 16.23
N ASP A 162 -12.18 -2.18 15.99
CA ASP A 162 -10.78 -1.84 16.19
C ASP A 162 -10.34 -0.63 15.36
N LYS A 163 -10.89 -0.51 14.13
CA LYS A 163 -10.57 0.62 13.24
C LYS A 163 -11.22 1.90 13.74
N ILE A 164 -12.45 1.83 14.22
CA ILE A 164 -13.16 2.99 14.78
C ILE A 164 -12.47 3.47 16.04
N GLU A 165 -12.07 2.57 16.93
CA GLU A 165 -11.33 2.90 18.15
C GLU A 165 -9.96 3.52 17.84
N ASN A 166 -9.22 2.93 16.89
CA ASN A 166 -7.96 3.50 16.43
C ASN A 166 -8.15 4.89 15.82
N ALA A 167 -9.19 5.09 15.00
CA ALA A 167 -9.48 6.39 14.40
C ALA A 167 -9.81 7.46 15.46
N ARG A 168 -10.57 7.11 16.49
CA ARG A 168 -10.87 8.00 17.64
C ARG A 168 -9.59 8.38 18.39
N LEU A 169 -8.75 7.39 18.68
CA LEU A 169 -7.50 7.61 19.39
C LEU A 169 -6.55 8.51 18.59
N LEU A 170 -6.41 8.26 17.28
CA LEU A 170 -5.59 9.10 16.39
C LEU A 170 -6.13 10.53 16.32
N LYS A 171 -7.46 10.69 16.25
CA LYS A 171 -8.10 12.00 16.27
C LYS A 171 -7.80 12.76 17.57
N ASP A 172 -7.96 12.11 18.72
CA ASP A 172 -7.66 12.66 20.04
C ASP A 172 -6.17 13.11 20.15
N PHE A 173 -5.23 12.33 19.64
CA PHE A 173 -3.82 12.72 19.60
C PHE A 173 -3.57 13.96 18.72
N ILE A 174 -4.25 14.07 17.59
CA ILE A 174 -4.14 15.27 16.71
C ILE A 174 -4.71 16.48 17.42
N GLU A 175 -5.88 16.37 18.06
CA GLU A 175 -6.55 17.47 18.79
C GLU A 175 -5.74 17.98 19.98
N ARG A 176 -4.99 17.09 20.64
CA ARG A 176 -4.09 17.44 21.76
C ARG A 176 -2.70 17.93 21.32
N GLY A 177 -2.36 17.84 20.05
CA GLY A 177 -1.02 18.14 19.58
C GLY A 177 0.03 17.07 19.90
N ASP A 178 -0.40 15.85 20.25
CA ASP A 178 0.45 14.69 20.56
C ASP A 178 0.94 13.99 19.26
N TYR A 179 1.53 14.77 18.36
CA TYR A 179 1.82 14.31 17.00
C TYR A 179 2.74 13.09 16.91
N ASP A 180 3.69 12.96 17.80
CA ASP A 180 4.59 11.80 17.84
C ASP A 180 3.85 10.49 18.13
N LYS A 181 2.77 10.55 18.91
CA LYS A 181 1.97 9.38 19.26
C LYS A 181 1.17 8.83 18.09
N VAL A 182 0.80 9.67 17.12
CA VAL A 182 0.06 9.24 15.90
C VAL A 182 0.89 8.25 15.10
N LEU A 183 2.13 8.60 14.78
CA LEU A 183 3.03 7.72 14.02
C LEU A 183 3.48 6.52 14.86
N ALA A 184 3.79 6.71 16.14
CA ALA A 184 4.17 5.60 17.03
C ALA A 184 3.08 4.53 17.12
N LYS A 185 1.80 4.91 17.18
CA LYS A 185 0.68 3.97 17.16
C LYS A 185 0.60 3.22 15.84
N SER A 186 0.84 3.89 14.72
CA SER A 186 0.85 3.28 13.39
C SER A 186 2.00 2.29 13.21
N TYR A 187 3.17 2.54 13.79
CA TYR A 187 4.35 1.68 13.71
C TYR A 187 4.41 0.58 14.80
N GLY A 188 3.75 0.79 15.95
CA GLY A 188 3.93 -0.01 17.17
C GLY A 188 3.52 -1.49 17.05
N GLY A 189 2.81 -1.89 16.01
CA GLY A 189 2.46 -3.28 15.74
C GLY A 189 3.53 -4.12 15.04
N LYS A 190 4.58 -3.52 14.47
CA LYS A 190 5.51 -4.19 13.54
C LYS A 190 6.91 -4.45 14.10
N ASN A 191 7.29 -3.84 15.21
CA ASN A 191 8.65 -3.98 15.77
C ASN A 191 8.80 -5.07 16.85
N LYS A 192 7.83 -5.98 16.98
CA LYS A 192 7.92 -7.13 17.88
C LYS A 192 7.86 -8.43 17.09
N ARG A 193 8.84 -8.65 16.19
CA ARG A 193 9.25 -10.00 15.75
C ARG A 193 10.65 -9.96 15.16
#